data_19b1bff2e7a05228a389083ba098e066
#
_entry.id   19b1bff2e7a05228a389083ba098e066
#
_cell.length_a   1.000
_cell.length_b   1.000
_cell.length_c   1.000
_cell.angle_alpha   90.00
_cell.angle_beta   90.00
_cell.angle_gamma   90.00
#
_symmetry.space_group_name_H-M   'P 1'
#
loop_
_entity.id
_entity.type
_entity.pdbx_description
1 polymer ?
#
loop_
_entity_poly.entity_id
_entity_poly.type
_entity_poly.pdbx_seq_one_letter_code
_entity_poly.pdbx_strand_id
1 'polypeptide(L)'
;GYAEGKAQAEAEATRLAGLAEQLEQSLAGIDHEVAEELMALAIELARQMVRETLAQHPESILDTVRLALQQLPQGHAHIHLHPDDLALVRKHSGEQLSHSGHRLQEDVNLVRGDCRVDAGGAQVDATLETRWRRVLESLGREHARFTVSDEPAQAEGDDPGDDAGDEFGNELVDEAGDADEERA
;
A
#
# COMPACT_ATOMS: atom_id res chain seq x y z
N GLY A 1 9.23 19.35 -62.16
CA GLY A 1 7.81 19.47 -61.78
C GLY A 1 7.18 18.15 -61.29
N TYR A 2 7.00 17.14 -62.19
CA TYR A 2 6.30 15.89 -61.78
C TYR A 2 7.14 15.01 -60.80
N ALA A 3 8.41 14.86 -61.06
CA ALA A 3 9.30 14.08 -60.23
C ALA A 3 9.49 14.71 -58.82
N GLU A 4 9.57 16.00 -58.74
CA GLU A 4 9.65 16.74 -57.46
C GLU A 4 8.35 16.64 -56.66
N GLY A 5 7.20 16.79 -57.32
CA GLY A 5 5.93 16.64 -56.68
C GLY A 5 5.70 15.24 -56.14
N LYS A 6 6.16 14.20 -56.86
CA LYS A 6 6.08 12.81 -56.39
C LYS A 6 6.99 12.58 -55.17
N ALA A 7 8.23 13.10 -55.22
CA ALA A 7 9.16 12.98 -54.10
C ALA A 7 8.64 13.69 -52.83
N GLN A 8 8.03 14.88 -52.99
CA GLN A 8 7.38 15.58 -51.88
C GLN A 8 6.20 14.78 -51.32
N ALA A 9 5.34 14.24 -52.17
CA ALA A 9 4.20 13.42 -51.71
C ALA A 9 4.66 12.15 -50.97
N GLU A 10 5.72 11.47 -51.42
CA GLU A 10 6.29 10.32 -50.74
C GLU A 10 6.91 10.69 -49.39
N ALA A 11 7.59 11.82 -49.29
CA ALA A 11 8.13 12.33 -48.04
C ALA A 11 7.03 12.69 -47.03
N GLU A 12 5.97 13.37 -47.48
CA GLU A 12 4.81 13.69 -46.62
C GLU A 12 4.04 12.43 -46.20
N ALA A 13 3.87 11.44 -47.07
CA ALA A 13 3.25 10.18 -46.74
C ALA A 13 4.05 9.41 -45.65
N THR A 14 5.37 9.39 -45.80
CA THR A 14 6.26 8.78 -44.78
C THR A 14 6.18 9.51 -43.45
N ARG A 15 6.11 10.83 -43.45
CA ARG A 15 5.95 11.64 -42.25
C ARG A 15 4.62 11.39 -41.57
N LEU A 16 3.53 11.34 -42.32
CA LEU A 16 2.21 11.05 -41.79
C LEU A 16 2.13 9.63 -41.21
N ALA A 17 2.73 8.64 -41.87
CA ALA A 17 2.82 7.28 -41.33
C ALA A 17 3.59 7.24 -40.00
N GLY A 18 4.72 7.93 -39.89
CA GLY A 18 5.47 8.04 -38.64
C GLY A 18 4.69 8.73 -37.52
N LEU A 19 3.93 9.78 -37.83
CA LEU A 19 3.08 10.46 -36.83
C LEU A 19 1.91 9.57 -36.38
N ALA A 20 1.31 8.80 -37.27
CA ALA A 20 0.27 7.85 -36.93
C ALA A 20 0.80 6.76 -35.98
N GLU A 21 1.97 6.20 -36.26
CA GLU A 21 2.62 5.22 -35.40
C GLU A 21 2.96 5.78 -34.01
N GLN A 22 3.48 7.00 -33.94
CA GLN A 22 3.75 7.68 -32.67
C GLN A 22 2.46 7.93 -31.87
N LEU A 23 1.39 8.30 -32.54
CA LEU A 23 0.10 8.50 -31.89
C LEU A 23 -0.45 7.19 -31.31
N GLU A 24 -0.39 6.09 -32.06
CA GLU A 24 -0.81 4.77 -31.59
C GLU A 24 0.00 4.33 -30.38
N GLN A 25 1.32 4.54 -30.40
CA GLN A 25 2.19 4.23 -29.25
C GLN A 25 1.85 5.08 -28.02
N SER A 26 1.59 6.37 -28.22
CA SER A 26 1.23 7.28 -27.12
C SER A 26 -0.14 6.90 -26.51
N LEU A 27 -1.13 6.54 -27.34
CA LEU A 27 -2.43 6.08 -26.85
C LEU A 27 -2.31 4.78 -26.06
N ALA A 28 -1.52 3.82 -26.56
CA ALA A 28 -1.28 2.57 -25.84
C ALA A 28 -0.58 2.80 -24.49
N GLY A 29 0.32 3.80 -24.41
CA GLY A 29 0.96 4.22 -23.16
C GLY A 29 -0.06 4.76 -22.14
N ILE A 30 -0.94 5.66 -22.58
CA ILE A 30 -2.00 6.23 -21.73
C ILE A 30 -2.95 5.14 -21.20
N ASP A 31 -3.37 4.22 -22.06
CA ASP A 31 -4.23 3.10 -21.65
C ASP A 31 -3.58 2.25 -20.55
N HIS A 32 -2.28 2.02 -20.66
CA HIS A 32 -1.54 1.27 -19.64
C HIS A 32 -1.45 2.04 -18.33
N GLU A 33 -1.08 3.33 -18.36
CA GLU A 33 -1.00 4.19 -17.18
C GLU A 33 -2.34 4.27 -16.45
N VAL A 34 -3.44 4.50 -17.17
CA VAL A 34 -4.78 4.55 -16.59
C VAL A 34 -5.16 3.20 -15.96
N ALA A 35 -4.83 2.08 -16.62
CA ALA A 35 -5.10 0.76 -16.06
C ALA A 35 -4.32 0.51 -14.75
N GLU A 36 -3.06 0.96 -14.67
CA GLU A 36 -2.24 0.87 -13.46
C GLU A 36 -2.82 1.71 -12.32
N GLU A 37 -3.22 2.95 -12.58
CA GLU A 37 -3.84 3.84 -11.60
C GLU A 37 -5.17 3.29 -11.07
N LEU A 38 -6.01 2.78 -11.96
CA LEU A 38 -7.27 2.14 -11.57
C LEU A 38 -7.04 0.89 -10.70
N MET A 39 -6.04 0.10 -11.04
CA MET A 39 -5.68 -1.08 -10.25
C MET A 39 -5.16 -0.68 -8.86
N ALA A 40 -4.30 0.34 -8.78
CA ALA A 40 -3.79 0.86 -7.50
C ALA A 40 -4.95 1.37 -6.62
N LEU A 41 -5.88 2.12 -7.20
CA LEU A 41 -7.07 2.59 -6.50
C LEU A 41 -7.96 1.42 -6.01
N ALA A 42 -8.17 0.40 -6.84
CA ALA A 42 -8.95 -0.77 -6.48
C ALA A 42 -8.32 -1.55 -5.31
N ILE A 43 -6.99 -1.69 -5.30
CA ILE A 43 -6.24 -2.33 -4.22
C ILE A 43 -6.38 -1.53 -2.92
N GLU A 44 -6.29 -0.20 -2.98
CA GLU A 44 -6.45 0.66 -1.80
C GLU A 44 -7.87 0.60 -1.24
N LEU A 45 -8.87 0.64 -2.10
CA LEU A 45 -10.28 0.48 -1.70
C LEU A 45 -10.52 -0.88 -1.05
N ALA A 46 -10.01 -1.96 -1.64
CA ALA A 46 -10.11 -3.31 -1.07
C ALA A 46 -9.43 -3.39 0.30
N ARG A 47 -8.26 -2.76 0.48
CA ARG A 47 -7.55 -2.68 1.76
C ARG A 47 -8.41 -1.99 2.82
N GLN A 48 -9.01 -0.86 2.49
CA GLN A 48 -9.90 -0.13 3.40
C GLN A 48 -11.12 -0.96 3.79
N MET A 49 -11.75 -1.63 2.83
CA MET A 49 -12.90 -2.51 3.09
C MET A 49 -12.54 -3.68 4.01
N VAL A 50 -11.36 -4.29 3.83
CA VAL A 50 -10.89 -5.39 4.70
C VAL A 50 -10.68 -4.88 6.12
N ARG A 51 -10.05 -3.72 6.32
CA ARG A 51 -9.88 -3.12 7.66
C ARG A 51 -11.21 -2.88 8.35
N GLU A 52 -12.14 -2.28 7.64
CA GLU A 52 -13.47 -1.98 8.19
C GLU A 52 -14.24 -3.25 8.54
N THR A 53 -14.18 -4.25 7.67
CA THR A 53 -14.82 -5.56 7.92
C THR A 53 -14.26 -6.25 9.14
N LEU A 54 -12.93 -6.26 9.32
CA LEU A 54 -12.29 -6.86 10.51
C LEU A 54 -12.65 -6.12 11.80
N ALA A 55 -12.80 -4.79 11.74
CA ALA A 55 -13.24 -4.00 12.89
C ALA A 55 -14.70 -4.29 13.29
N GLN A 56 -15.58 -4.50 12.29
CA GLN A 56 -16.99 -4.79 12.51
C GLN A 56 -17.26 -6.26 12.88
N HIS A 57 -16.45 -7.17 12.35
CA HIS A 57 -16.60 -8.63 12.49
C HIS A 57 -15.35 -9.30 13.06
N PRO A 58 -15.00 -9.02 14.33
CA PRO A 58 -13.82 -9.62 14.96
C PRO A 58 -13.88 -11.15 15.07
N GLU A 59 -15.09 -11.73 15.03
CA GLU A 59 -15.28 -13.19 15.00
C GLU A 59 -14.72 -13.90 13.77
N SER A 60 -14.38 -13.15 12.71
CA SER A 60 -13.70 -13.68 11.50
C SER A 60 -12.38 -14.36 11.81
N ILE A 61 -11.75 -14.07 12.96
CA ILE A 61 -10.55 -14.76 13.43
C ILE A 61 -10.79 -16.27 13.63
N LEU A 62 -12.00 -16.70 13.97
CA LEU A 62 -12.32 -18.11 14.12
C LEU A 62 -12.15 -18.88 12.81
N ASP A 63 -12.55 -18.29 11.69
CA ASP A 63 -12.37 -18.89 10.38
C ASP A 63 -10.91 -18.88 9.96
N THR A 64 -10.17 -17.82 10.29
CA THR A 64 -8.72 -17.76 10.05
C THR A 64 -7.98 -18.88 10.78
N VAL A 65 -8.27 -19.09 12.06
CA VAL A 65 -7.69 -20.19 12.85
C VAL A 65 -8.03 -21.54 12.24
N ARG A 66 -9.30 -21.75 11.88
CA ARG A 66 -9.74 -23.00 11.25
C ARG A 66 -9.01 -23.31 9.94
N LEU A 67 -8.89 -22.29 9.06
CA LEU A 67 -8.19 -22.42 7.79
C LEU A 67 -6.69 -22.66 7.97
N ALA A 68 -6.06 -22.01 8.95
CA ALA A 68 -4.65 -22.22 9.26
C ALA A 68 -4.39 -23.65 9.76
N LEU A 69 -5.24 -24.18 10.64
CA LEU A 69 -5.14 -25.55 11.14
C LEU A 69 -5.32 -26.59 10.02
N GLN A 70 -6.15 -26.32 9.02
CA GLN A 70 -6.36 -27.24 7.89
C GLN A 70 -5.10 -27.39 7.00
N GLN A 71 -4.18 -26.41 7.04
CA GLN A 71 -2.94 -26.44 6.24
C GLN A 71 -1.83 -27.26 6.92
N LEU A 72 -2.00 -27.60 8.18
CA LEU A 72 -1.02 -28.33 8.97
C LEU A 72 -1.30 -29.83 8.98
N PRO A 73 -0.26 -30.68 9.12
CA PRO A 73 -0.44 -32.09 9.36
C PRO A 73 -1.19 -32.29 10.69
N GLN A 74 -1.92 -33.39 10.79
CA GLN A 74 -2.65 -33.73 12.03
C GLN A 74 -1.69 -33.84 13.21
N GLY A 75 -2.02 -33.17 14.31
CA GLY A 75 -1.21 -33.15 15.52
C GLY A 75 -1.54 -32.00 16.45
N HIS A 76 -0.78 -31.90 17.52
CA HIS A 76 -0.89 -30.80 18.46
C HIS A 76 -0.30 -29.52 17.84
N ALA A 77 -1.06 -28.44 17.87
CA ALA A 77 -0.62 -27.15 17.35
C ALA A 77 -0.59 -26.09 18.46
N HIS A 78 0.33 -25.16 18.36
CA HIS A 78 0.38 -23.94 19.13
C HIS A 78 -0.17 -22.81 18.25
N ILE A 79 -1.23 -22.16 18.72
CA ILE A 79 -1.95 -21.13 17.98
C ILE A 79 -1.66 -19.79 18.66
N HIS A 80 -0.92 -18.92 17.98
CA HIS A 80 -0.54 -17.60 18.47
C HIS A 80 -1.53 -16.56 17.96
N LEU A 81 -2.06 -15.75 18.85
CA LEU A 81 -3.11 -14.76 18.58
C LEU A 81 -2.85 -13.49 19.40
N HIS A 82 -3.36 -12.37 18.89
CA HIS A 82 -3.47 -11.14 19.68
C HIS A 82 -4.31 -11.41 20.95
N PRO A 83 -4.04 -10.77 22.11
CA PRO A 83 -4.76 -10.99 23.38
C PRO A 83 -6.29 -10.92 23.26
N ASP A 84 -6.81 -9.89 22.57
CA ASP A 84 -8.26 -9.72 22.39
C ASP A 84 -8.88 -10.84 21.56
N ASP A 85 -8.20 -11.27 20.50
CA ASP A 85 -8.67 -12.34 19.63
C ASP A 85 -8.57 -13.70 20.33
N LEU A 86 -7.53 -13.90 21.14
CA LEU A 86 -7.38 -15.08 21.98
C LEU A 86 -8.53 -15.22 22.95
N ALA A 87 -8.97 -14.15 23.60
CA ALA A 87 -10.14 -14.16 24.49
C ALA A 87 -11.40 -14.58 23.73
N LEU A 88 -11.56 -14.10 22.49
CA LEU A 88 -12.69 -14.39 21.62
C LEU A 88 -12.68 -15.86 21.15
N VAL A 89 -11.54 -16.34 20.67
CA VAL A 89 -11.36 -17.75 20.24
C VAL A 89 -11.55 -18.71 21.42
N ARG A 90 -11.02 -18.37 22.60
CA ARG A 90 -11.18 -19.18 23.82
C ARG A 90 -12.65 -19.31 24.21
N LYS A 91 -13.42 -18.21 24.09
CA LYS A 91 -14.85 -18.19 24.41
C LYS A 91 -15.66 -19.07 23.44
N HIS A 92 -15.36 -19.03 22.16
CA HIS A 92 -16.19 -19.68 21.12
C HIS A 92 -15.72 -21.09 20.73
N SER A 93 -14.42 -21.39 20.84
CA SER A 93 -13.83 -22.64 20.35
C SER A 93 -12.78 -23.24 21.30
N GLY A 94 -12.56 -22.65 22.47
CA GLY A 94 -11.50 -23.06 23.40
C GLY A 94 -11.59 -24.51 23.85
N GLU A 95 -12.78 -25.01 24.20
CA GLU A 95 -12.98 -26.40 24.60
C GLU A 95 -12.68 -27.36 23.44
N GLN A 96 -13.19 -27.08 22.26
CA GLN A 96 -12.98 -27.91 21.05
C GLN A 96 -11.50 -28.00 20.68
N LEU A 97 -10.79 -26.86 20.70
CA LEU A 97 -9.36 -26.80 20.40
C LEU A 97 -8.53 -27.55 21.46
N SER A 98 -8.86 -27.42 22.73
CA SER A 98 -8.20 -28.14 23.82
C SER A 98 -8.42 -29.66 23.73
N HIS A 99 -9.62 -30.12 23.41
CA HIS A 99 -9.92 -31.55 23.20
C HIS A 99 -9.13 -32.13 22.01
N SER A 100 -8.88 -31.31 20.97
CA SER A 100 -8.04 -31.68 19.84
C SER A 100 -6.53 -31.57 20.13
N GLY A 101 -6.15 -31.18 21.35
CA GLY A 101 -4.77 -31.07 21.80
C GLY A 101 -4.05 -29.81 21.35
N HIS A 102 -4.77 -28.83 20.81
CA HIS A 102 -4.19 -27.53 20.42
C HIS A 102 -4.05 -26.62 21.64
N ARG A 103 -3.04 -25.77 21.62
CA ARG A 103 -2.76 -24.79 22.66
C ARG A 103 -2.88 -23.38 22.11
N LEU A 104 -3.65 -22.55 22.81
CA LEU A 104 -3.78 -21.12 22.51
C LEU A 104 -2.69 -20.36 23.28
N GLN A 105 -1.95 -19.51 22.59
CA GLN A 105 -0.88 -18.67 23.13
C GLN A 105 -1.11 -17.22 22.75
N GLU A 106 -0.85 -16.34 23.70
CA GLU A 106 -0.90 -14.92 23.50
C GLU A 106 0.38 -14.42 22.85
N ASP A 107 0.28 -13.58 21.81
CA ASP A 107 1.40 -12.88 21.20
C ASP A 107 1.03 -11.41 20.97
N VAL A 108 1.63 -10.53 21.76
CA VAL A 108 1.40 -9.08 21.72
C VAL A 108 1.98 -8.41 20.47
N ASN A 109 2.83 -9.11 19.72
CA ASN A 109 3.39 -8.59 18.47
C ASN A 109 2.47 -8.82 17.27
N LEU A 110 1.46 -9.66 17.42
CA LEU A 110 0.42 -9.84 16.41
C LEU A 110 -0.62 -8.73 16.52
N VAL A 111 -1.18 -8.31 15.40
CA VAL A 111 -2.31 -7.40 15.36
C VAL A 111 -3.63 -8.16 15.35
N ARG A 112 -4.72 -7.48 15.63
CA ARG A 112 -6.04 -8.09 15.59
C ARG A 112 -6.36 -8.64 14.19
N GLY A 113 -6.87 -9.87 14.15
CA GLY A 113 -7.12 -10.59 12.90
C GLY A 113 -5.93 -11.43 12.40
N ASP A 114 -4.77 -11.33 13.06
CA ASP A 114 -3.59 -12.15 12.76
C ASP A 114 -3.64 -13.49 13.49
N CYS A 115 -3.11 -14.51 12.82
CA CYS A 115 -2.95 -15.83 13.39
C CYS A 115 -1.64 -16.45 12.89
N ARG A 116 -0.89 -17.07 13.80
CA ARG A 116 0.26 -17.91 13.48
C ARG A 116 0.09 -19.25 14.15
N VAL A 117 0.37 -20.34 13.44
CA VAL A 117 0.18 -21.69 13.96
C VAL A 117 1.42 -22.53 13.74
N ASP A 118 1.92 -23.16 14.82
CA ASP A 118 3.08 -24.03 14.81
C ASP A 118 2.67 -25.45 15.15
N ALA A 119 3.01 -26.43 14.32
CA ALA A 119 2.74 -27.84 14.56
C ALA A 119 3.81 -28.75 13.97
N GLY A 120 4.42 -29.59 14.83
CA GLY A 120 5.33 -30.65 14.38
C GLY A 120 6.53 -30.19 13.54
N GLY A 121 7.02 -28.96 13.76
CA GLY A 121 8.11 -28.34 12.98
C GLY A 121 7.64 -27.62 11.70
N ALA A 122 6.35 -27.66 11.39
CA ALA A 122 5.74 -26.82 10.34
C ALA A 122 5.11 -25.59 10.97
N GLN A 123 5.22 -24.46 10.28
CA GLN A 123 4.62 -23.18 10.69
C GLN A 123 3.73 -22.65 9.56
N VAL A 124 2.55 -22.21 9.93
CA VAL A 124 1.64 -21.48 9.05
C VAL A 124 1.52 -20.05 9.53
N ASP A 125 1.98 -19.13 8.71
CA ASP A 125 1.74 -17.70 8.89
C ASP A 125 0.45 -17.31 8.17
N ALA A 126 -0.58 -17.06 8.97
CA ALA A 126 -1.89 -16.61 8.55
C ALA A 126 -2.15 -15.15 8.97
N THR A 127 -1.09 -14.34 9.12
CA THR A 127 -1.21 -12.90 9.36
C THR A 127 -1.94 -12.24 8.19
N LEU A 128 -2.58 -11.12 8.47
CA LEU A 128 -3.30 -10.34 7.47
C LEU A 128 -2.36 -9.90 6.34
N GLU A 129 -1.14 -9.49 6.70
CA GLU A 129 -0.10 -9.13 5.72
C GLU A 129 0.22 -10.29 4.78
N THR A 130 0.45 -11.49 5.31
CA THR A 130 0.77 -12.67 4.49
C THR A 130 -0.40 -13.08 3.61
N ARG A 131 -1.63 -13.04 4.11
CA ARG A 131 -2.84 -13.32 3.32
C ARG A 131 -3.03 -12.29 2.22
N TRP A 132 -2.84 -11.00 2.52
CA TRP A 132 -2.92 -9.91 1.57
C TRP A 132 -1.88 -10.05 0.45
N ARG A 133 -0.62 -10.29 0.83
CA ARG A 133 0.46 -10.53 -0.13
C ARG A 133 0.13 -11.67 -1.11
N ARG A 134 -0.37 -12.80 -0.63
CA ARG A 134 -0.78 -13.92 -1.51
C ARG A 134 -1.86 -13.54 -2.51
N VAL A 135 -2.82 -12.72 -2.11
CA VAL A 135 -3.84 -12.20 -3.04
C VAL A 135 -3.20 -11.31 -4.10
N LEU A 136 -2.30 -10.40 -3.72
CA LEU A 136 -1.63 -9.52 -4.66
C LEU A 136 -0.70 -10.28 -5.61
N GLU A 137 0.04 -11.27 -5.12
CA GLU A 137 0.86 -12.18 -5.94
C GLU A 137 0.00 -12.87 -7.01
N SER A 138 -1.21 -13.32 -6.66
CA SER A 138 -2.15 -13.92 -7.61
C SER A 138 -2.64 -12.95 -8.70
N LEU A 139 -2.57 -11.66 -8.44
CA LEU A 139 -2.87 -10.57 -9.38
C LEU A 139 -1.63 -10.05 -10.13
N GLY A 140 -0.46 -10.67 -9.92
CA GLY A 140 0.81 -10.22 -10.50
C GLY A 140 1.36 -8.93 -9.88
N ARG A 141 0.99 -8.62 -8.62
CA ARG A 141 1.36 -7.40 -7.92
C ARG A 141 2.12 -7.71 -6.63
N GLU A 142 3.44 -7.70 -6.68
CA GLU A 142 4.29 -8.09 -5.54
C GLU A 142 4.59 -6.94 -4.55
N HIS A 143 4.32 -5.68 -4.90
CA HIS A 143 4.87 -4.52 -4.18
C HIS A 143 3.90 -3.80 -3.24
N ALA A 144 2.63 -4.11 -3.22
CA ALA A 144 1.67 -3.45 -2.34
C ALA A 144 1.60 -4.10 -0.96
N ARG A 145 2.22 -3.49 0.06
CA ARG A 145 2.21 -3.98 1.44
C ARG A 145 0.89 -3.65 2.14
N PHE A 146 0.44 -4.54 3.01
CA PHE A 146 -0.65 -4.25 3.94
C PHE A 146 -0.06 -3.61 5.19
N THR A 147 -0.23 -2.30 5.35
CA THR A 147 0.15 -1.59 6.58
C THR A 147 -1.06 -1.41 7.48
N VAL A 148 -0.97 -1.83 8.72
CA VAL A 148 -2.04 -1.68 9.73
C VAL A 148 -2.02 -0.29 10.37
N SER A 149 -0.95 0.48 10.16
CA SER A 149 -0.77 1.82 10.72
C SER A 149 -1.69 2.84 10.05
N ASP A 150 -2.41 3.61 10.84
CA ASP A 150 -3.19 4.80 10.45
C ASP A 150 -2.30 6.01 10.08
N GLU A 151 -1.10 5.79 9.59
CA GLU A 151 -0.28 6.90 9.10
C GLU A 151 -0.75 7.25 7.69
N PRO A 152 -1.29 8.47 7.47
CA PRO A 152 -1.57 8.93 6.12
C PRO A 152 -0.25 8.92 5.35
N ALA A 153 -0.26 8.35 4.15
CA ALA A 153 0.87 8.35 3.24
C ALA A 153 1.46 9.78 3.21
N GLN A 154 2.63 9.94 3.80
CA GLN A 154 3.43 11.14 3.59
C GLN A 154 3.77 11.13 2.11
N ALA A 155 3.16 12.04 1.37
CA ALA A 155 3.61 12.37 0.04
C ALA A 155 5.09 12.74 0.18
N GLU A 156 5.96 11.90 -0.35
CA GLU A 156 7.35 12.26 -0.59
C GLU A 156 7.30 13.47 -1.53
N GLY A 157 7.38 14.65 -0.92
CA GLY A 157 7.61 15.89 -1.61
C GLY A 157 9.02 15.83 -2.18
N ASP A 158 9.10 15.55 -3.44
CA ASP A 158 10.26 15.84 -4.27
C ASP A 158 10.36 17.37 -4.29
N ASP A 159 11.20 17.93 -3.40
CA ASP A 159 11.59 19.33 -3.39
C ASP A 159 12.82 19.46 -4.31
N PRO A 160 12.65 19.92 -5.54
CA PRO A 160 13.81 20.32 -6.35
C PRO A 160 14.31 21.64 -5.76
N GLY A 161 15.37 21.56 -4.96
CA GLY A 161 16.10 22.71 -4.46
C GLY A 161 16.39 23.71 -5.59
N ASP A 162 15.72 24.83 -5.55
CA ASP A 162 16.05 26.02 -6.33
C ASP A 162 17.16 26.78 -5.59
N ASP A 163 18.40 26.41 -5.97
CA ASP A 163 19.60 27.19 -5.74
C ASP A 163 19.66 28.28 -6.83
N ALA A 164 19.16 29.46 -6.51
CA ALA A 164 19.44 30.65 -7.29
C ALA A 164 19.77 31.79 -6.33
N GLY A 165 21.09 31.96 -6.17
CA GLY A 165 21.62 33.16 -5.59
C GLY A 165 21.20 34.39 -6.37
N ASP A 166 20.85 35.43 -5.65
CA ASP A 166 20.99 36.81 -6.13
C ASP A 166 21.50 37.70 -5.01
N GLU A 167 22.81 37.93 -5.12
CA GLU A 167 23.50 39.09 -4.59
C GLU A 167 22.91 40.34 -5.24
N PHE A 168 22.24 41.18 -4.48
CA PHE A 168 22.28 42.61 -4.74
C PHE A 168 22.27 43.36 -3.42
N GLY A 169 23.43 43.90 -3.12
CA GLY A 169 23.62 44.94 -2.16
C GLY A 169 22.84 46.21 -2.52
N ASN A 170 22.35 46.87 -1.57
CA ASN A 170 22.36 48.32 -1.60
C ASN A 170 22.41 48.88 -0.18
N GLU A 171 23.39 49.64 -0.04
CA GLU A 171 23.86 50.51 1.00
C GLU A 171 22.97 51.78 1.13
N LEU A 172 23.05 52.40 2.30
CA LEU A 172 22.75 53.84 2.63
C LEU A 172 21.26 54.14 2.96
N VAL A 173 20.92 54.89 3.95
CA VAL A 173 21.47 56.02 4.74
C VAL A 173 20.55 56.19 5.94
N ASP A 174 21.10 56.37 7.09
CA ASP A 174 21.09 57.57 7.98
C ASP A 174 19.76 58.35 8.17
N GLU A 175 19.55 58.64 9.36
CA GLU A 175 19.26 59.87 10.11
C GLU A 175 17.99 59.80 10.99
N ALA A 176 18.27 59.78 12.27
CA ALA A 176 18.00 60.88 13.23
C ALA A 176 16.54 61.25 13.56
N GLY A 177 16.32 61.39 14.83
CA GLY A 177 15.28 62.21 15.42
C GLY A 177 14.50 61.48 16.51
N ASP A 178 14.93 61.42 17.68
CA ASP A 178 14.89 62.41 18.81
C ASP A 178 13.46 62.70 19.29
N ALA A 179 13.38 62.72 20.58
CA ALA A 179 12.44 63.40 21.46
C ALA A 179 11.10 62.72 21.80
N ASP A 180 11.03 62.35 22.98
CA ASP A 180 10.45 63.05 24.15
C ASP A 180 9.04 62.63 24.57
N GLU A 181 9.04 62.41 25.85
CA GLU A 181 8.05 62.83 26.88
C GLU A 181 6.73 62.07 26.98
N GLU A 182 6.63 61.42 28.05
CA GLU A 182 5.98 61.78 29.31
C GLU A 182 4.51 61.34 29.49
N ARG A 183 4.37 60.72 30.67
CA ARG A 183 3.21 60.68 31.55
C ARG A 183 1.90 59.98 31.19
N ALA A 184 1.58 59.01 31.93
CA ALA A 184 0.75 58.96 33.13
C ALA A 184 0.51 57.50 33.50
#